data_0f33617e49f3a86e95434965bde63619
#
_entry.id   0f33617e49f3a86e95434965bde63619
#
_cell.length_a   1.000
_cell.length_b   1.000
_cell.length_c   1.000
_cell.angle_alpha   90.00
_cell.angle_beta   90.00
_cell.angle_gamma   90.00
#
_symmetry.space_group_name_H-M   'P 1'
#
loop_
_entity.id
_entity.type
_entity.pdbx_description
1 polymer ?
#
loop_
_entity_poly.entity_id
_entity_poly.type
_entity_poly.pdbx_seq_one_letter_code
_entity_poly.pdbx_strand_id
1 'polypeptide(L)'
;YGDAPTSYGTTGKTSASHKIIPTMYLGNLVDPEGFGQASTLANGDDIVSLDDEDGVTFTNSLARGGISTATIVASTAGKLDAFIDFNIDGDFDDANEKIFSSYPLNAGSNNVQFAIPSTMVLGSSYARFRFSSTGGLDPTGAAADGEVEDYRVSLVVPPWQNPLNPYDVSNDGVITPL
;
A
#
# COMPACT_ATOMS: atom_id res chain seq x y z
N TYR A 1 -2.86 -14.46 1.23
CA TYR A 1 -3.74 -13.54 2.00
C TYR A 1 -2.95 -12.28 2.33
N GLY A 2 -3.67 -11.16 2.54
CA GLY A 2 -3.03 -9.99 3.14
C GLY A 2 -2.90 -10.18 4.66
N ASP A 3 -2.05 -9.37 5.31
CA ASP A 3 -1.71 -9.48 6.73
C ASP A 3 -1.78 -8.15 7.52
N ALA A 4 -2.30 -7.07 6.93
CA ALA A 4 -2.70 -5.87 7.64
C ALA A 4 -3.65 -6.19 8.82
N PRO A 5 -3.86 -5.29 9.80
CA PRO A 5 -4.78 -5.53 10.91
C PRO A 5 -6.17 -6.00 10.46
N THR A 6 -6.87 -6.72 11.33
CA THR A 6 -8.17 -7.35 11.01
C THR A 6 -9.23 -6.38 10.50
N SER A 7 -9.18 -5.12 10.88
CA SER A 7 -10.08 -4.07 10.39
C SER A 7 -10.00 -3.89 8.87
N TYR A 8 -8.85 -4.13 8.25
CA TYR A 8 -8.65 -4.06 6.80
C TYR A 8 -9.11 -5.31 6.03
N GLY A 9 -9.92 -6.16 6.65
CA GLY A 9 -10.45 -7.36 6.00
C GLY A 9 -9.40 -8.43 5.70
N THR A 10 -8.44 -8.59 6.59
CA THR A 10 -7.39 -9.62 6.50
C THR A 10 -7.90 -11.01 6.87
N THR A 11 -8.89 -11.09 7.76
CA THR A 11 -9.43 -12.35 8.27
C THR A 11 -10.92 -12.48 7.98
N GLY A 12 -11.42 -13.72 7.97
CA GLY A 12 -12.83 -14.01 7.77
C GLY A 12 -13.18 -14.42 6.34
N LYS A 13 -14.49 -14.52 6.05
CA LYS A 13 -14.99 -15.02 4.77
C LYS A 13 -14.81 -14.09 3.59
N THR A 14 -14.58 -12.81 3.84
CA THR A 14 -14.40 -11.77 2.84
C THR A 14 -12.98 -11.23 2.83
N SER A 15 -12.03 -11.95 3.45
CA SER A 15 -10.64 -11.54 3.49
C SER A 15 -10.05 -11.32 2.10
N ALA A 16 -9.13 -10.37 1.99
CA ALA A 16 -8.32 -10.19 0.80
C ALA A 16 -7.49 -11.45 0.58
N SER A 17 -7.74 -12.14 -0.54
CA SER A 17 -7.05 -13.38 -0.84
C SER A 17 -6.91 -13.58 -2.34
N HIS A 18 -5.86 -14.28 -2.74
CA HIS A 18 -5.61 -14.66 -4.12
C HIS A 18 -5.38 -16.16 -4.23
N LYS A 19 -5.83 -16.72 -5.34
CA LYS A 19 -5.39 -18.06 -5.70
C LYS A 19 -3.99 -17.95 -6.31
N ILE A 20 -3.01 -18.54 -5.64
CA ILE A 20 -1.62 -18.51 -6.10
C ILE A 20 -1.47 -19.21 -7.45
N ILE A 21 -0.85 -18.50 -8.39
CA ILE A 21 -0.38 -19.02 -9.65
C ILE A 21 1.13 -18.81 -9.70
N PRO A 22 1.95 -19.85 -9.87
CA PRO A 22 3.42 -19.76 -9.73
C PRO A 22 4.13 -18.80 -10.69
N THR A 23 3.41 -18.23 -11.65
CA THR A 23 3.95 -17.29 -12.64
C THR A 23 3.38 -15.88 -12.50
N MET A 24 2.56 -15.62 -11.49
CA MET A 24 1.89 -14.33 -11.30
C MET A 24 1.97 -13.87 -9.83
N TYR A 25 2.96 -13.07 -9.53
CA TYR A 25 3.23 -12.53 -8.20
C TYR A 25 3.98 -11.20 -8.32
N LEU A 26 4.04 -10.49 -7.23
CA LEU A 26 4.89 -9.31 -7.04
C LEU A 26 6.24 -9.74 -6.46
N GLY A 27 7.27 -8.91 -6.57
CA GLY A 27 8.59 -9.20 -6.01
C GLY A 27 9.30 -10.41 -6.59
N ASN A 28 9.90 -11.20 -5.72
CA ASN A 28 10.74 -12.35 -6.06
C ASN A 28 10.07 -13.70 -5.83
N LEU A 29 9.11 -13.77 -4.92
CA LEU A 29 8.43 -15.03 -4.55
C LEU A 29 7.04 -14.74 -3.98
N VAL A 30 6.22 -15.76 -3.89
CA VAL A 30 4.92 -15.77 -3.20
C VAL A 30 4.86 -17.01 -2.32
N ASP A 31 4.40 -16.85 -1.08
CA ASP A 31 4.25 -17.94 -0.13
C ASP A 31 2.76 -18.37 0.02
N PRO A 32 2.47 -19.69 -0.01
CA PRO A 32 1.10 -20.17 0.14
C PRO A 32 0.67 -20.21 1.59
N GLU A 33 -0.37 -19.48 1.92
CA GLU A 33 -0.97 -19.43 3.24
C GLU A 33 -2.35 -20.05 3.29
N GLY A 34 -2.68 -20.65 4.41
CA GLY A 34 -4.00 -21.25 4.64
C GLY A 34 -5.08 -20.27 5.10
N PHE A 35 -4.66 -19.11 5.63
CA PHE A 35 -5.53 -18.03 6.16
C PHE A 35 -4.71 -16.77 6.43
N GLY A 36 -5.35 -15.61 6.41
CA GLY A 36 -4.68 -14.33 6.68
C GLY A 36 -4.20 -14.21 8.12
N GLN A 37 -3.01 -13.72 8.31
CA GLN A 37 -2.27 -13.62 9.58
C GLN A 37 -2.12 -12.17 10.03
N ALA A 38 -3.24 -11.51 10.33
CA ALA A 38 -3.30 -10.10 10.67
C ALA A 38 -2.30 -9.68 11.75
N SER A 39 -1.51 -8.65 11.46
CA SER A 39 -0.56 -8.07 12.39
C SER A 39 -0.55 -6.54 12.36
N THR A 40 -0.04 -5.92 13.43
CA THR A 40 0.10 -4.45 13.50
C THR A 40 1.30 -3.91 12.71
N LEU A 41 2.14 -4.79 12.20
CA LEU A 41 3.29 -4.44 11.38
C LEU A 41 3.06 -4.79 9.89
N ALA A 42 1.93 -5.45 9.58
CA ALA A 42 1.66 -6.05 8.28
C ALA A 42 2.83 -6.98 7.87
N ASN A 43 3.10 -7.95 8.73
CA ASN A 43 4.17 -8.96 8.57
C ASN A 43 3.79 -10.22 9.38
N GLY A 44 2.51 -10.57 9.40
CA GLY A 44 2.01 -11.62 10.27
C GLY A 44 2.50 -13.02 9.88
N ASP A 45 2.67 -13.27 8.62
CA ASP A 45 3.18 -14.51 8.03
C ASP A 45 4.70 -14.59 8.02
N ASP A 46 5.42 -13.49 7.84
CA ASP A 46 6.89 -13.41 7.87
C ASP A 46 7.52 -14.00 9.13
N ILE A 47 6.77 -14.03 10.23
CA ILE A 47 7.28 -14.53 11.52
C ILE A 47 7.48 -16.05 11.51
N VAL A 48 6.77 -16.75 10.66
CA VAL A 48 6.78 -18.24 10.59
C VAL A 48 7.10 -18.80 9.22
N SER A 49 7.25 -17.95 8.19
CA SER A 49 7.35 -18.30 6.79
C SER A 49 8.43 -17.48 6.07
N LEU A 50 8.26 -17.21 4.80
CA LEU A 50 9.14 -16.36 4.00
C LEU A 50 8.53 -14.97 3.89
N ASP A 51 9.37 -13.93 3.99
CA ASP A 51 8.99 -12.56 3.71
C ASP A 51 8.74 -12.44 2.21
N ASP A 52 7.47 -12.32 1.80
CA ASP A 52 7.04 -12.16 0.42
C ASP A 52 6.39 -10.78 0.16
N GLU A 53 6.36 -9.87 1.14
CA GLU A 53 6.07 -8.44 0.95
C GLU A 53 7.28 -7.70 0.35
N ASP A 54 7.79 -8.16 -0.79
CA ASP A 54 9.03 -7.67 -1.40
C ASP A 54 8.83 -6.99 -2.77
N GLY A 55 7.59 -6.93 -3.25
CA GLY A 55 7.27 -6.40 -4.58
C GLY A 55 7.08 -4.90 -4.66
N VAL A 56 6.85 -4.19 -3.56
CA VAL A 56 6.58 -2.75 -3.57
C VAL A 56 7.59 -1.96 -2.75
N THR A 57 8.20 -0.96 -3.37
CA THR A 57 9.11 -0.03 -2.69
C THR A 57 8.68 1.41 -2.94
N PHE A 58 8.33 2.14 -1.88
CA PHE A 58 8.11 3.58 -1.97
C PHE A 58 9.45 4.32 -2.10
N THR A 59 9.64 5.06 -3.19
CA THR A 59 10.92 5.72 -3.48
C THR A 59 11.03 7.11 -2.84
N ASN A 60 9.92 7.65 -2.36
CA ASN A 60 9.85 8.89 -1.61
C ASN A 60 8.74 8.82 -0.54
N SER A 61 8.77 9.75 0.41
CA SER A 61 7.82 9.80 1.51
C SER A 61 6.38 10.05 1.04
N LEU A 62 5.41 9.48 1.77
CA LEU A 62 3.99 9.76 1.59
C LEU A 62 3.65 11.10 2.25
N ALA A 63 3.98 12.18 1.56
CA ALA A 63 3.83 13.53 2.08
C ALA A 63 2.51 14.17 1.66
N ARG A 64 1.80 14.76 2.63
CA ARG A 64 0.47 15.38 2.46
C ARG A 64 0.42 16.34 1.27
N GLY A 65 -0.54 16.15 0.38
CA GLY A 65 -0.76 17.01 -0.79
C GLY A 65 0.30 16.90 -1.88
N GLY A 66 1.22 15.94 -1.75
CA GLY A 66 2.30 15.70 -2.71
C GLY A 66 1.97 14.62 -3.75
N ILE A 67 3.02 14.22 -4.46
CA ILE A 67 3.01 13.06 -5.35
C ILE A 67 4.03 12.06 -4.80
N SER A 68 3.63 10.82 -4.63
CA SER A 68 4.53 9.72 -4.31
C SER A 68 4.82 8.86 -5.52
N THR A 69 5.96 8.19 -5.46
CA THR A 69 6.40 7.22 -6.46
C THR A 69 6.68 5.91 -5.78
N ALA A 70 6.19 4.82 -6.35
CA ALA A 70 6.54 3.47 -5.96
C ALA A 70 7.18 2.73 -7.13
N THR A 71 8.17 1.90 -6.82
CA THR A 71 8.68 0.88 -7.73
C THR A 71 7.96 -0.41 -7.40
N ILE A 72 7.30 -1.01 -8.40
CA ILE A 72 6.59 -2.26 -8.28
C ILE A 72 7.21 -3.28 -9.21
N VAL A 73 7.65 -4.40 -8.66
CA VAL A 73 8.22 -5.51 -9.42
C VAL A 73 7.14 -6.55 -9.63
N ALA A 74 6.83 -6.87 -10.89
CA ALA A 74 5.84 -7.88 -11.22
C ALA A 74 6.49 -9.04 -12.01
N SER A 75 6.19 -10.27 -11.64
CA SER A 75 6.72 -11.48 -12.31
C SER A 75 6.29 -11.60 -13.77
N THR A 76 5.13 -11.06 -14.09
CA THR A 76 4.53 -11.07 -15.44
C THR A 76 3.71 -9.81 -15.68
N ALA A 77 3.23 -9.59 -16.90
CA ALA A 77 2.28 -8.52 -17.17
C ALA A 77 0.93 -8.81 -16.51
N GLY A 78 0.30 -7.79 -15.93
CA GLY A 78 -0.98 -7.92 -15.24
C GLY A 78 -1.60 -6.57 -14.88
N LYS A 79 -2.50 -6.58 -13.91
CA LYS A 79 -3.24 -5.41 -13.43
C LYS A 79 -3.05 -5.24 -11.94
N LEU A 80 -2.86 -4.01 -11.52
CA LEU A 80 -2.74 -3.61 -10.12
C LEU A 80 -3.98 -2.84 -9.68
N ASP A 81 -4.55 -3.24 -8.57
CA ASP A 81 -5.46 -2.45 -7.74
C ASP A 81 -4.74 -2.17 -6.42
N ALA A 82 -4.65 -0.91 -6.01
CA ALA A 82 -3.92 -0.56 -4.81
C ALA A 82 -4.64 0.52 -4.00
N PHE A 83 -4.45 0.44 -2.69
CA PHE A 83 -5.18 1.21 -1.70
C PHE A 83 -4.24 1.73 -0.62
N ILE A 84 -4.52 2.92 -0.09
CA ILE A 84 -3.86 3.47 1.11
C ILE A 84 -4.94 4.12 1.96
N ASP A 85 -5.03 3.73 3.23
CA ASP A 85 -5.89 4.38 4.22
C ASP A 85 -5.28 5.74 4.58
N PHE A 86 -5.81 6.81 3.97
CA PHE A 86 -5.32 8.17 4.15
C PHE A 86 -5.95 8.91 5.32
N ASN A 87 -7.05 8.42 5.87
CA ASN A 87 -7.74 9.05 7.01
C ASN A 87 -7.49 8.32 8.34
N ILE A 88 -6.86 7.13 8.30
CA ILE A 88 -6.49 6.29 9.44
C ILE A 88 -7.74 5.84 10.23
N ASP A 89 -8.82 5.51 9.53
CA ASP A 89 -10.04 5.01 10.17
C ASP A 89 -10.11 3.48 10.23
N GLY A 90 -9.19 2.79 9.53
CA GLY A 90 -8.98 1.35 9.63
C GLY A 90 -9.64 0.52 8.55
N ASP A 91 -10.01 1.13 7.41
CA ASP A 91 -10.41 0.43 6.21
C ASP A 91 -9.82 1.08 4.94
N PHE A 92 -10.28 0.70 3.74
CA PHE A 92 -9.87 1.23 2.44
C PHE A 92 -11.06 1.65 1.59
N ASP A 93 -12.21 1.92 2.22
CA ASP A 93 -13.47 2.11 1.49
C ASP A 93 -13.77 3.57 1.17
N ASP A 94 -12.92 4.49 1.61
CA ASP A 94 -13.14 5.92 1.47
C ASP A 94 -12.70 6.50 0.12
N ALA A 95 -13.25 7.65 -0.19
CA ALA A 95 -12.92 8.37 -1.41
C ALA A 95 -11.44 8.77 -1.43
N ASN A 96 -10.75 8.48 -2.53
CA ASN A 96 -9.33 8.71 -2.82
C ASN A 96 -8.35 7.72 -2.15
N GLU A 97 -8.81 6.68 -1.47
CA GLU A 97 -7.95 5.65 -0.91
C GLU A 97 -7.54 4.60 -1.95
N LYS A 98 -8.38 4.34 -2.94
CA LYS A 98 -7.98 3.54 -4.11
C LYS A 98 -7.06 4.36 -5.01
N ILE A 99 -5.74 4.17 -4.86
CA ILE A 99 -4.70 4.91 -5.61
C ILE A 99 -4.48 4.37 -7.03
N PHE A 100 -4.74 3.08 -7.24
CA PHE A 100 -4.72 2.46 -8.57
C PHE A 100 -5.96 1.59 -8.78
N SER A 101 -6.52 1.64 -9.99
CA SER A 101 -7.66 0.82 -10.42
C SER A 101 -7.31 0.14 -11.74
N SER A 102 -7.10 -1.17 -11.70
CA SER A 102 -6.70 -1.99 -12.86
C SER A 102 -5.50 -1.40 -13.63
N TYR A 103 -4.56 -0.81 -12.91
CA TYR A 103 -3.38 -0.18 -13.51
C TYR A 103 -2.50 -1.23 -14.20
N PRO A 104 -2.14 -1.05 -15.49
CA PRO A 104 -1.36 -2.07 -16.21
C PRO A 104 0.09 -2.07 -15.73
N LEU A 105 0.59 -3.24 -15.34
CA LEU A 105 2.00 -3.49 -15.07
C LEU A 105 2.58 -4.37 -16.19
N ASN A 106 3.85 -4.11 -16.52
CA ASN A 106 4.67 -4.99 -17.33
C ASN A 106 5.45 -5.96 -16.43
N ALA A 107 5.93 -7.06 -16.99
CA ALA A 107 6.88 -7.91 -16.30
C ALA A 107 8.15 -7.12 -15.93
N GLY A 108 8.67 -7.33 -14.73
CA GLY A 108 9.81 -6.61 -14.17
C GLY A 108 9.41 -5.32 -13.44
N SER A 109 10.34 -4.39 -13.34
CA SER A 109 10.19 -3.16 -12.56
C SER A 109 9.32 -2.12 -13.25
N ASN A 110 8.36 -1.58 -12.52
CA ASN A 110 7.44 -0.52 -12.96
C ASN A 110 7.51 0.65 -11.98
N ASN A 111 7.85 1.85 -12.47
CA ASN A 111 7.80 3.06 -11.65
C ASN A 111 6.43 3.74 -11.84
N VAL A 112 5.65 3.81 -10.79
CA VAL A 112 4.28 4.35 -10.81
C VAL A 112 4.16 5.54 -9.88
N GLN A 113 3.32 6.50 -10.23
CA GLN A 113 3.10 7.72 -9.44
C GLN A 113 1.63 7.83 -9.06
N PHE A 114 1.37 8.35 -7.86
CA PHE A 114 0.03 8.64 -7.38
C PHE A 114 0.03 9.90 -6.51
N ALA A 115 -1.12 10.57 -6.49
CA ALA A 115 -1.33 11.77 -5.69
C ALA A 115 -1.68 11.38 -4.23
N ILE A 116 -1.17 12.18 -3.29
CA ILE A 116 -1.51 12.06 -1.87
C ILE A 116 -2.49 13.18 -1.52
N PRO A 117 -3.66 12.87 -0.93
CA PRO A 117 -4.66 13.87 -0.60
C PRO A 117 -4.11 14.94 0.36
N SER A 118 -4.50 16.19 0.13
CA SER A 118 -4.18 17.28 1.08
C SER A 118 -4.96 17.17 2.39
N THR A 119 -5.99 16.36 2.42
CA THR A 119 -6.83 16.07 3.59
C THR A 119 -6.34 14.88 4.42
N MET A 120 -5.29 14.18 3.98
CA MET A 120 -4.80 13.00 4.68
C MET A 120 -4.45 13.29 6.15
N VAL A 121 -4.68 12.31 7.01
CA VAL A 121 -4.30 12.33 8.43
C VAL A 121 -2.85 11.90 8.56
N LEU A 122 -2.10 12.53 9.46
CA LEU A 122 -0.69 12.20 9.71
C LEU A 122 -0.59 11.04 10.69
N GLY A 123 0.30 10.12 10.42
CA GLY A 123 0.54 9.00 11.33
C GLY A 123 0.97 7.72 10.63
N SER A 124 0.86 6.63 11.35
CA SER A 124 1.07 5.28 10.81
C SER A 124 -0.24 4.76 10.25
N SER A 125 -0.19 4.24 9.05
CA SER A 125 -1.33 3.69 8.33
C SER A 125 -0.91 2.44 7.56
N TYR A 126 -1.79 1.95 6.67
CA TYR A 126 -1.55 0.76 5.88
C TYR A 126 -1.82 1.01 4.40
N ALA A 127 -1.16 0.20 3.57
CA ALA A 127 -1.36 0.15 2.13
C ALA A 127 -1.55 -1.30 1.72
N ARG A 128 -2.40 -1.56 0.72
CA ARG A 128 -2.66 -2.86 0.13
C ARG A 128 -2.47 -2.81 -1.37
N PHE A 129 -1.72 -3.76 -1.91
CA PHE A 129 -1.48 -3.93 -3.33
C PHE A 129 -2.02 -5.29 -3.77
N ARG A 130 -2.92 -5.29 -4.75
CA ARG A 130 -3.54 -6.50 -5.28
C ARG A 130 -3.22 -6.64 -6.76
N PHE A 131 -2.39 -7.61 -7.08
CA PHE A 131 -1.97 -7.90 -8.46
C PHE A 131 -2.75 -9.09 -9.02
N SER A 132 -3.29 -8.96 -10.23
CA SER A 132 -4.06 -10.03 -10.87
C SER A 132 -4.02 -9.93 -12.40
N SER A 133 -4.47 -10.98 -13.09
CA SER A 133 -4.58 -10.94 -14.55
C SER A 133 -5.67 -9.99 -15.06
N THR A 134 -6.74 -9.80 -14.30
CA THR A 134 -7.95 -9.07 -14.74
C THR A 134 -8.08 -7.67 -14.17
N GLY A 135 -7.61 -7.43 -12.94
CA GLY A 135 -7.87 -6.19 -12.20
C GLY A 135 -9.32 -6.06 -11.74
N GLY A 136 -9.70 -4.83 -11.34
CA GLY A 136 -11.04 -4.52 -10.85
C GLY A 136 -11.32 -5.07 -9.47
N LEU A 137 -10.27 -5.28 -8.67
CA LEU A 137 -10.40 -5.83 -7.33
C LEU A 137 -10.77 -4.75 -6.33
N ASP A 138 -11.66 -5.11 -5.40
CA ASP A 138 -11.94 -4.34 -4.20
C ASP A 138 -10.85 -4.58 -3.14
N PRO A 139 -10.79 -3.79 -2.05
CA PRO A 139 -9.77 -4.00 -1.02
C PRO A 139 -9.89 -5.35 -0.33
N THR A 140 -11.04 -5.98 -0.37
CA THR A 140 -11.33 -7.29 0.23
C THR A 140 -11.84 -8.28 -0.82
N GLY A 141 -12.10 -9.54 -0.39
CA GLY A 141 -12.64 -10.59 -1.26
C GLY A 141 -11.56 -11.40 -1.97
N ALA A 142 -12.00 -12.52 -2.56
CA ALA A 142 -11.13 -13.46 -3.24
C ALA A 142 -10.87 -13.08 -4.69
N ALA A 143 -9.63 -13.19 -5.13
CA ALA A 143 -9.22 -13.07 -6.54
C ALA A 143 -8.92 -14.44 -7.14
N ALA A 144 -9.13 -14.56 -8.45
CA ALA A 144 -8.97 -15.82 -9.18
C ALA A 144 -7.51 -16.22 -9.40
N ASP A 145 -6.59 -15.24 -9.33
CA ASP A 145 -5.15 -15.40 -9.52
C ASP A 145 -4.37 -14.25 -8.86
N GLY A 146 -3.04 -14.35 -8.88
CA GLY A 146 -2.14 -13.28 -8.47
C GLY A 146 -1.83 -13.29 -6.98
N GLU A 147 -1.63 -12.11 -6.44
CA GLU A 147 -1.13 -11.89 -5.09
C GLU A 147 -1.69 -10.63 -4.43
N VAL A 148 -1.68 -10.59 -3.11
CA VAL A 148 -1.92 -9.40 -2.29
C VAL A 148 -0.73 -9.20 -1.36
N GLU A 149 -0.22 -7.96 -1.31
CA GLU A 149 0.81 -7.53 -0.37
C GLU A 149 0.29 -6.35 0.44
N ASP A 150 0.53 -6.38 1.75
CA ASP A 150 0.15 -5.34 2.70
C ASP A 150 1.39 -4.69 3.31
N TYR A 151 1.35 -3.37 3.44
CA TYR A 151 2.47 -2.59 3.97
C TYR A 151 2.02 -1.63 5.06
N ARG A 152 2.76 -1.59 6.15
CA ARG A 152 2.64 -0.48 7.09
C ARG A 152 3.36 0.74 6.54
N VAL A 153 2.67 1.89 6.45
CA VAL A 153 3.20 3.12 5.87
C VAL A 153 3.18 4.28 6.87
N SER A 154 4.02 5.29 6.61
CA SER A 154 4.06 6.53 7.39
C SER A 154 3.58 7.70 6.56
N LEU A 155 2.49 8.33 6.99
CA LEU A 155 1.88 9.50 6.38
C LEU A 155 2.46 10.75 7.06
N VAL A 156 3.17 11.59 6.30
CA VAL A 156 4.00 12.67 6.86
C VAL A 156 3.65 14.05 6.28
N VAL A 157 4.09 15.09 6.96
CA VAL A 157 4.09 16.45 6.36
C VAL A 157 5.16 16.54 5.28
N PRO A 158 5.00 17.40 4.26
CA PRO A 158 6.10 17.73 3.35
C PRO A 158 7.33 18.21 4.12
N PRO A 159 8.55 17.82 3.71
CA PRO A 159 9.78 18.13 4.45
C PRO A 159 10.08 19.64 4.57
N TRP A 160 9.44 20.46 3.76
CA TRP A 160 9.53 21.94 3.83
C TRP A 160 8.49 22.58 4.77
N GLN A 161 7.61 21.77 5.41
CA GLN A 161 6.63 22.27 6.37
C GLN A 161 7.10 21.93 7.79
N ASN A 162 7.24 22.96 8.61
CA ASN A 162 7.43 22.77 10.05
C ASN A 162 6.13 22.20 10.65
N PRO A 163 6.13 21.00 11.25
CA PRO A 163 4.93 20.39 11.84
C PRO A 163 4.39 21.15 13.03
N LEU A 164 5.23 21.96 13.68
CA LEU A 164 4.84 22.78 14.84
C LEU A 164 4.33 24.16 14.41
N ASN A 165 4.84 24.70 13.32
CA ASN A 165 4.41 25.99 12.77
C ASN A 165 4.59 25.99 11.25
N PRO A 166 3.49 25.86 10.47
CA PRO A 166 3.58 25.76 9.02
C PRO A 166 4.06 27.04 8.32
N TYR A 167 4.15 28.14 9.03
CA TYR A 167 4.67 29.42 8.52
C TYR A 167 6.18 29.60 8.77
N ASP A 168 6.78 28.75 9.60
CA ASP A 168 8.23 28.73 9.86
C ASP A 168 8.85 27.56 9.08
N VAL A 169 9.18 27.82 7.83
CA VAL A 169 9.66 26.79 6.90
C VAL A 169 11.06 26.29 7.27
N SER A 170 11.88 27.13 7.92
CA SER A 170 13.24 26.79 8.36
C SER A 170 13.32 26.08 9.70
N ASN A 171 12.23 26.08 10.46
CA ASN A 171 12.16 25.56 11.83
C ASN A 171 13.17 26.24 12.79
N ASP A 172 13.46 27.51 12.57
CA ASP A 172 14.36 28.32 13.42
C ASP A 172 13.63 29.17 14.46
N GLY A 173 12.30 29.04 14.51
CA GLY A 173 11.43 29.78 15.41
C GLY A 173 11.07 31.19 14.94
N VAL A 174 11.49 31.58 13.74
CA VAL A 174 11.25 32.94 13.18
C VAL A 174 10.39 32.82 11.92
N ILE A 175 9.26 33.54 11.92
CA ILE A 175 8.41 33.67 10.72
C ILE A 175 8.92 34.88 9.94
N THR A 176 9.64 34.63 8.83
CA THR A 176 10.04 35.68 7.90
C THR A 176 9.09 35.72 6.72
N PRO A 177 8.48 36.88 6.37
CA PRO A 177 7.74 37.01 5.12
C PRO A 177 8.67 36.76 3.93
N LEU A 178 8.20 36.02 2.93
CA LEU A 178 8.84 35.86 1.63
C LEU A 178 8.80 37.17 0.84
#